data_8b5d45006baf0a11bc937729a3244e5a
#
_entry.id   8b5d45006baf0a11bc937729a3244e5a
#
_cell.length_a   1.000
_cell.length_b   1.000
_cell.length_c   1.000
_cell.angle_alpha   90.00
_cell.angle_beta   90.00
_cell.angle_gamma   90.00
#
_symmetry.space_group_name_H-M   'P 1'
#
loop_
_entity.id
_entity.type
_entity.pdbx_description
1 polymer ?
#
loop_
_entity_poly.entity_id
_entity_poly.type
_entity_poly.pdbx_seq_one_letter_code
_entity_poly.pdbx_strand_id
1 'polypeptide(L)'
;MHVNVTDMIISKQCINCSFDIVASQFYNWVKTRSKDIVLQKIGCNGDIEFIDVNLWWSQCRPIDNQESPRSIIRGDSPYLYIKDVEKKENHLLITTSRYNAKLFSKLFERVEVVPHPYDPDEILIVDNVKEKKYDIITIGYNTKDDHKGLTVARKVAKELGLKYVEISNECNGEEWCYKFMSLARTEVYKLIAQSRFYLALSHTEGFGLPVLESMVAGTVPIFINGHAFSEYAEGIPIPAHKTREDWYDYEYEDVIEAVKYAVSMSENEYKELSWKIKRSAREEFKQEKIFYLISYYSHSF
;
A
#
# COMPACT_ATOMS: atom_id res chain seq x y z
N MET A 1 13.20 19.11 16.48
CA MET A 1 14.28 18.16 16.23
C MET A 1 14.73 18.42 14.79
N HIS A 2 15.94 18.91 14.56
CA HIS A 2 16.46 19.12 13.22
C HIS A 2 16.94 17.78 12.68
N VAL A 3 16.37 17.34 11.59
CA VAL A 3 16.89 16.21 10.82
C VAL A 3 17.90 16.81 9.85
N ASN A 4 19.19 16.64 10.13
CA ASN A 4 20.23 16.97 9.15
C ASN A 4 20.23 15.85 8.11
N VAL A 5 19.48 16.02 7.06
CA VAL A 5 19.59 15.19 5.86
C VAL A 5 20.36 16.02 4.86
N THR A 6 21.62 15.73 4.70
CA THR A 6 22.46 16.28 3.64
C THR A 6 22.38 15.31 2.46
N ASP A 7 22.04 15.83 1.29
CA ASP A 7 22.13 15.13 -0.01
C ASP A 7 21.25 13.89 -0.15
N MET A 8 19.95 14.02 0.15
CA MET A 8 18.98 12.96 -0.14
C MET A 8 18.33 13.17 -1.51
N ILE A 9 18.40 12.18 -2.36
CA ILE A 9 17.68 12.14 -3.64
C ILE A 9 16.49 11.19 -3.50
N ILE A 10 15.29 11.69 -3.74
CA ILE A 10 14.07 10.88 -3.75
C ILE A 10 13.66 10.64 -5.19
N SER A 11 13.63 9.39 -5.59
CA SER A 11 13.30 8.96 -6.93
C SER A 11 11.82 8.65 -7.09
N LYS A 12 11.25 9.09 -8.23
CA LYS A 12 9.85 8.79 -8.56
C LYS A 12 9.75 8.35 -10.02
N GLN A 13 9.14 7.18 -10.25
CA GLN A 13 9.10 6.57 -11.59
C GLN A 13 7.79 6.66 -12.32
N CYS A 14 6.71 6.67 -11.61
CA CYS A 14 5.37 6.70 -12.17
C CYS A 14 4.63 7.93 -11.68
N ILE A 15 3.56 8.28 -12.34
CA ILE A 15 2.68 9.37 -11.93
C ILE A 15 1.44 8.77 -11.30
N ASN A 16 1.11 9.19 -10.07
CA ASN A 16 -0.07 8.72 -9.30
C ASN A 16 -0.08 7.23 -8.96
N CYS A 17 1.03 6.52 -9.07
CA CYS A 17 1.16 5.16 -8.52
C CYS A 17 1.50 5.19 -7.03
N SER A 18 1.38 4.05 -6.34
CA SER A 18 1.69 3.96 -4.90
C SER A 18 3.09 4.45 -4.54
N PHE A 19 4.07 4.21 -5.40
CA PHE A 19 5.45 4.65 -5.20
C PHE A 19 5.60 6.17 -5.32
N ASP A 20 4.97 6.79 -6.32
CA ASP A 20 4.94 8.24 -6.48
C ASP A 20 4.28 8.92 -5.29
N ILE A 21 3.17 8.36 -4.83
CA ILE A 21 2.43 8.88 -3.68
C ILE A 21 3.33 8.91 -2.45
N VAL A 22 3.94 7.79 -2.07
CA VAL A 22 4.76 7.70 -0.86
C VAL A 22 6.05 8.51 -0.99
N ALA A 23 6.73 8.47 -2.14
CA ALA A 23 7.93 9.26 -2.38
C ALA A 23 7.64 10.77 -2.30
N SER A 24 6.53 11.23 -2.87
CA SER A 24 6.12 12.63 -2.81
C SER A 24 5.75 13.07 -1.39
N GLN A 25 5.06 12.24 -0.63
CA GLN A 25 4.75 12.50 0.78
C GLN A 25 6.03 12.61 1.61
N PHE A 26 6.96 11.68 1.43
CA PHE A 26 8.24 11.70 2.14
C PHE A 26 9.05 12.95 1.78
N TYR A 27 9.16 13.29 0.51
CA TYR A 27 9.83 14.51 0.05
C TYR A 27 9.23 15.77 0.70
N ASN A 28 7.89 15.92 0.67
CA ASN A 28 7.22 17.08 1.26
C ASN A 28 7.50 17.18 2.76
N TRP A 29 7.48 16.05 3.46
CA TRP A 29 7.78 15.99 4.89
C TRP A 29 9.22 16.40 5.19
N VAL A 30 10.19 15.90 4.43
CA VAL A 30 11.61 16.23 4.63
C VAL A 30 11.90 17.67 4.24
N LYS A 31 11.37 18.16 3.12
CA LYS A 31 11.56 19.54 2.64
C LYS A 31 11.16 20.59 3.66
N THR A 32 10.16 20.32 4.48
CA THR A 32 9.76 21.23 5.57
C THR A 32 10.76 21.27 6.73
N ARG A 33 11.71 20.32 6.79
CA ARG A 33 12.66 20.10 7.90
C ARG A 33 14.12 20.26 7.50
N SER A 34 14.44 20.25 6.22
CA SER A 34 15.77 20.45 5.66
C SER A 34 15.71 21.26 4.38
N LYS A 35 16.75 22.09 4.16
CA LYS A 35 16.82 22.97 2.98
C LYS A 35 17.52 22.33 1.77
N ASP A 36 18.24 21.24 1.99
CA ASP A 36 19.22 20.69 1.03
C ASP A 36 18.73 19.38 0.37
N ILE A 37 17.41 19.29 0.11
CA ILE A 37 16.82 18.11 -0.50
C ILE A 37 16.29 18.41 -1.88
N VAL A 38 16.69 17.60 -2.84
CA VAL A 38 16.26 17.66 -4.22
C VAL A 38 15.33 16.49 -4.52
N LEU A 39 14.09 16.79 -4.93
CA LEU A 39 13.24 15.78 -5.57
C LEU A 39 13.68 15.68 -7.03
N GLN A 40 14.27 14.57 -7.39
CA GLN A 40 14.64 14.31 -8.76
C GLN A 40 13.66 13.32 -9.38
N LYS A 41 13.06 13.75 -10.50
CA LYS A 41 12.35 12.81 -11.38
C LYS A 41 13.43 12.07 -12.15
N ILE A 42 13.63 10.81 -11.83
CA ILE A 42 14.73 10.07 -12.43
C ILE A 42 14.32 9.50 -13.77
N GLY A 43 14.99 9.99 -14.81
CA GLY A 43 15.45 9.10 -15.86
C GLY A 43 16.67 8.35 -15.33
N CYS A 44 16.93 7.15 -15.78
CA CYS A 44 17.85 6.14 -15.25
C CYS A 44 19.35 6.52 -15.04
N ASN A 45 19.74 7.76 -14.89
CA ASN A 45 21.14 8.23 -14.90
C ASN A 45 21.46 9.21 -13.75
N GLY A 46 20.98 9.02 -12.56
CA GLY A 46 21.32 9.90 -11.42
C GLY A 46 21.86 9.16 -10.22
N ASP A 47 22.70 9.81 -9.43
CA ASP A 47 23.12 9.32 -8.10
C ASP A 47 21.89 9.22 -7.21
N ILE A 48 21.65 8.05 -6.61
CA ILE A 48 20.42 7.75 -5.90
C ILE A 48 20.76 7.27 -4.52
N GLU A 49 20.35 8.03 -3.49
CA GLU A 49 20.43 7.62 -2.10
C GLU A 49 19.17 6.89 -1.59
N PHE A 50 18.04 7.09 -2.26
CA PHE A 50 16.78 6.42 -1.93
C PHE A 50 16.15 5.81 -3.17
N ILE A 51 16.10 4.49 -3.25
CA ILE A 51 15.59 3.74 -4.40
C ILE A 51 14.43 2.87 -3.96
N ASP A 52 13.34 2.89 -4.71
CA ASP A 52 12.34 1.85 -4.66
C ASP A 52 12.83 0.64 -5.48
N VAL A 53 12.94 -0.53 -4.86
CA VAL A 53 13.46 -1.74 -5.52
C VAL A 53 12.60 -2.19 -6.70
N ASN A 54 11.31 -1.88 -6.71
CA ASN A 54 10.45 -2.16 -7.87
C ASN A 54 10.77 -1.28 -9.08
N LEU A 55 11.40 -0.14 -8.87
CA LEU A 55 11.91 0.70 -9.94
C LEU A 55 13.08 0.06 -10.66
N TRP A 56 13.83 -0.72 -9.96
CA TRP A 56 14.98 -1.44 -10.47
C TRP A 56 14.65 -2.39 -11.59
N TRP A 57 13.46 -2.93 -11.49
CA TRP A 57 13.03 -4.03 -12.29
C TRP A 57 12.59 -3.64 -13.70
N SER A 58 12.04 -2.45 -13.88
CA SER A 58 11.34 -2.19 -15.12
C SER A 58 12.18 -1.60 -16.25
N GLN A 59 13.21 -0.81 -16.01
CA GLN A 59 13.96 -0.15 -17.11
C GLN A 59 15.36 0.35 -16.77
N CYS A 60 15.78 0.47 -15.53
CA CYS A 60 17.08 1.01 -15.17
C CYS A 60 17.95 -0.04 -14.49
N ARG A 61 19.18 -0.18 -14.89
CA ARG A 61 20.22 -0.92 -14.16
C ARG A 61 21.09 0.07 -13.36
N PRO A 62 20.62 0.66 -12.26
CA PRO A 62 21.32 1.77 -11.62
C PRO A 62 22.44 1.34 -10.68
N ILE A 63 22.47 0.07 -10.25
CA ILE A 63 23.39 -0.36 -9.22
C ILE A 63 24.76 -0.78 -9.80
N ASP A 64 24.92 -0.78 -11.09
CA ASP A 64 26.25 -0.94 -11.71
C ASP A 64 27.13 0.30 -11.56
N ASN A 65 26.58 1.46 -11.17
CA ASN A 65 27.38 2.63 -10.85
C ASN A 65 27.93 2.52 -9.41
N GLN A 66 29.16 2.10 -9.35
CA GLN A 66 29.97 1.80 -8.18
C GLN A 66 30.31 3.02 -7.28
N GLU A 67 29.70 4.17 -7.47
CA GLU A 67 30.16 5.42 -6.86
C GLU A 67 29.38 5.85 -5.62
N SER A 68 28.19 5.29 -5.33
CA SER A 68 27.56 5.54 -4.04
C SER A 68 27.93 4.45 -3.04
N PRO A 69 28.79 4.73 -2.05
CA PRO A 69 29.24 3.71 -1.10
C PRO A 69 28.13 3.23 -0.14
N ARG A 70 27.02 3.95 -0.11
CA ARG A 70 25.87 3.64 0.77
C ARG A 70 24.57 4.03 0.08
N SER A 71 23.61 3.13 0.00
CA SER A 71 22.27 3.46 -0.47
C SER A 71 21.19 2.81 0.37
N ILE A 72 20.10 3.55 0.55
CA ILE A 72 18.88 3.04 1.17
C ILE A 72 17.93 2.68 0.04
N ILE A 73 17.53 1.44 0.04
CA ILE A 73 16.66 0.89 -1.01
C ILE A 73 15.30 0.62 -0.38
N ARG A 74 14.22 1.05 -1.03
CA ARG A 74 12.87 0.72 -0.59
C ARG A 74 12.29 -0.38 -1.47
N GLY A 75 11.85 -1.45 -0.83
CA GLY A 75 11.23 -2.59 -1.49
C GLY A 75 9.81 -2.83 -1.01
N ASP A 76 8.82 -2.51 -1.84
CA ASP A 76 7.41 -2.51 -1.44
C ASP A 76 6.60 -3.66 -2.03
N SER A 77 7.13 -4.41 -2.99
CA SER A 77 6.40 -5.50 -3.64
C SER A 77 7.04 -6.85 -3.39
N PRO A 78 6.25 -7.91 -3.17
CA PRO A 78 6.74 -9.28 -3.08
C PRO A 78 7.14 -9.87 -4.43
N TYR A 79 6.76 -9.25 -5.55
CA TYR A 79 7.14 -9.67 -6.89
C TYR A 79 8.62 -9.49 -7.14
N LEU A 80 9.41 -10.34 -6.54
CA LEU A 80 10.84 -10.33 -6.69
C LEU A 80 11.27 -11.25 -7.81
N TYR A 81 11.32 -10.74 -8.99
CA TYR A 81 12.17 -11.32 -10.00
C TYR A 81 13.64 -10.97 -9.74
N ILE A 82 14.11 -11.09 -8.51
CA ILE A 82 15.50 -10.79 -8.13
C ILE A 82 16.41 -11.98 -8.45
N LYS A 83 16.17 -12.66 -9.54
CA LYS A 83 17.05 -13.77 -9.94
C LYS A 83 18.46 -13.30 -10.28
N ASP A 84 18.63 -12.03 -10.59
CA ASP A 84 19.86 -11.46 -11.12
C ASP A 84 20.49 -10.36 -10.24
N VAL A 85 20.03 -10.18 -8.99
CA VAL A 85 20.62 -9.19 -8.08
C VAL A 85 21.71 -9.84 -7.24
N GLU A 86 22.94 -9.41 -7.42
CA GLU A 86 24.04 -9.78 -6.54
C GLU A 86 23.80 -9.24 -5.12
N LYS A 87 24.18 -10.03 -4.10
CA LYS A 87 24.17 -9.58 -2.71
C LYS A 87 25.01 -8.31 -2.59
N LYS A 88 24.42 -7.26 -2.02
CA LYS A 88 25.13 -5.98 -1.81
C LYS A 88 25.32 -5.74 -0.31
N GLU A 89 26.57 -5.75 0.11
CA GLU A 89 26.97 -5.65 1.52
C GLU A 89 26.77 -4.24 2.10
N ASN A 90 26.74 -3.22 1.26
CA ASN A 90 26.72 -1.82 1.68
C ASN A 90 25.35 -1.14 1.47
N HIS A 91 24.27 -1.91 1.44
CA HIS A 91 22.94 -1.35 1.23
C HIS A 91 22.00 -1.69 2.37
N LEU A 92 21.25 -0.71 2.82
CA LEU A 92 20.11 -0.90 3.71
C LEU A 92 18.84 -1.01 2.87
N LEU A 93 18.14 -2.11 2.99
CA LEU A 93 16.79 -2.23 2.45
C LEU A 93 15.77 -1.83 3.52
N ILE A 94 14.90 -0.89 3.18
CA ILE A 94 13.69 -0.59 3.94
C ILE A 94 12.50 -1.19 3.20
N THR A 95 11.76 -2.06 3.87
CA THR A 95 10.55 -2.67 3.31
C THR A 95 9.33 -2.41 4.19
N THR A 96 8.15 -2.73 3.69
CA THR A 96 6.89 -2.32 4.30
C THR A 96 6.28 -3.33 5.26
N SER A 97 6.73 -4.58 5.22
CA SER A 97 6.19 -5.68 6.03
C SER A 97 7.27 -6.71 6.38
N ARG A 98 7.05 -7.47 7.43
CA ARG A 98 7.90 -8.61 7.78
C ARG A 98 7.84 -9.71 6.72
N TYR A 99 6.69 -9.84 6.07
CA TYR A 99 6.50 -10.73 4.93
C TYR A 99 7.50 -10.41 3.82
N ASN A 100 7.58 -9.15 3.40
CA ASN A 100 8.58 -8.70 2.44
C ASN A 100 10.01 -8.86 2.99
N ALA A 101 10.27 -8.46 4.23
CA ALA A 101 11.59 -8.57 4.84
C ALA A 101 12.13 -10.00 4.77
N LYS A 102 11.28 -11.00 4.98
CA LYS A 102 11.66 -12.41 4.86
C LYS A 102 12.07 -12.79 3.43
N LEU A 103 11.43 -12.22 2.43
CA LEU A 103 11.80 -12.43 1.03
C LEU A 103 13.12 -11.74 0.71
N PHE A 104 13.27 -10.50 1.13
CA PHE A 104 14.43 -9.66 0.84
C PHE A 104 15.70 -10.05 1.62
N SER A 105 15.56 -10.64 2.81
CA SER A 105 16.71 -11.09 3.61
C SER A 105 17.60 -12.14 2.94
N LYS A 106 17.10 -12.74 1.86
CA LYS A 106 17.91 -13.64 1.00
C LYS A 106 18.94 -12.88 0.15
N LEU A 107 18.75 -11.58 -0.03
CA LEU A 107 19.50 -10.75 -0.97
C LEU A 107 20.23 -9.59 -0.30
N PHE A 108 19.70 -9.09 0.80
CA PHE A 108 20.25 -7.98 1.54
C PHE A 108 20.62 -8.43 2.95
N GLU A 109 21.79 -8.02 3.42
CA GLU A 109 22.24 -8.35 4.79
C GLU A 109 21.50 -7.52 5.84
N ARG A 110 21.09 -6.30 5.47
CA ARG A 110 20.37 -5.40 6.36
C ARG A 110 19.01 -5.06 5.78
N VAL A 111 17.99 -5.51 6.48
CA VAL A 111 16.58 -5.28 6.09
C VAL A 111 15.82 -4.74 7.29
N GLU A 112 15.26 -3.55 7.14
CA GLU A 112 14.43 -2.91 8.17
C GLU A 112 12.98 -2.81 7.70
N VAL A 113 12.05 -2.95 8.63
CA VAL A 113 10.61 -2.89 8.33
C VAL A 113 10.05 -1.55 8.77
N VAL A 114 9.63 -0.76 7.79
CA VAL A 114 8.97 0.52 8.01
C VAL A 114 7.72 0.59 7.12
N PRO A 115 6.51 0.51 7.68
CA PRO A 115 5.28 0.51 6.90
C PRO A 115 5.07 1.82 6.15
N HIS A 116 4.05 1.87 5.28
CA HIS A 116 3.62 3.12 4.68
C HIS A 116 2.83 3.98 5.67
N PRO A 117 3.01 5.29 5.65
CA PRO A 117 2.13 6.20 6.36
C PRO A 117 0.86 6.48 5.54
N TYR A 118 -0.14 7.06 6.19
CA TYR A 118 -1.20 7.78 5.50
C TYR A 118 -0.87 9.28 5.39
N ASP A 119 -1.48 9.97 4.42
CA ASP A 119 -1.36 11.42 4.30
C ASP A 119 -2.44 12.11 5.14
N PRO A 120 -2.05 12.91 6.17
CA PRO A 120 -3.02 13.59 7.02
C PRO A 120 -3.86 14.64 6.27
N ASP A 121 -3.32 15.26 5.21
CA ASP A 121 -4.04 16.27 4.43
C ASP A 121 -5.11 15.62 3.53
N GLU A 122 -4.83 14.45 2.96
CA GLU A 122 -5.80 13.68 2.18
C GLU A 122 -6.97 13.17 3.04
N ILE A 123 -6.72 12.91 4.32
CA ILE A 123 -7.74 12.41 5.26
C ILE A 123 -8.76 13.47 5.67
N LEU A 124 -8.44 14.75 5.61
CA LEU A 124 -9.38 15.81 6.01
C LEU A 124 -10.72 15.72 5.27
N ILE A 125 -10.72 15.23 4.03
CA ILE A 125 -11.95 15.06 3.25
C ILE A 125 -12.83 13.92 3.81
N VAL A 126 -12.22 12.89 4.37
CA VAL A 126 -12.90 11.70 4.90
C VAL A 126 -13.80 12.06 6.08
N ASP A 127 -13.35 12.94 6.96
CA ASP A 127 -14.08 13.31 8.18
C ASP A 127 -15.35 14.12 7.89
N ASN A 128 -15.47 14.64 6.66
CA ASN A 128 -16.65 15.34 6.18
C ASN A 128 -17.68 14.41 5.49
N VAL A 129 -17.32 13.15 5.21
CA VAL A 129 -18.22 12.17 4.61
C VAL A 129 -19.10 11.56 5.69
N LYS A 130 -20.39 11.85 5.65
CA LYS A 130 -21.36 11.38 6.66
C LYS A 130 -22.20 10.20 6.21
N GLU A 131 -22.31 9.99 4.90
CA GLU A 131 -23.20 8.99 4.31
C GLU A 131 -22.43 7.84 3.67
N LYS A 132 -22.82 6.61 4.01
CA LYS A 132 -22.37 5.40 3.34
C LYS A 132 -23.30 5.10 2.17
N LYS A 133 -22.79 5.22 0.95
CA LYS A 133 -23.53 5.02 -0.30
C LYS A 133 -23.38 3.62 -0.86
N TYR A 134 -22.25 2.99 -0.58
CA TYR A 134 -21.88 1.69 -1.09
C TYR A 134 -21.70 0.69 0.04
N ASP A 135 -22.08 -0.55 -0.21
CA ASP A 135 -21.82 -1.63 0.72
C ASP A 135 -20.34 -2.04 0.64
N ILE A 136 -19.81 -2.17 -0.56
CA ILE A 136 -18.43 -2.62 -0.81
C ILE A 136 -17.74 -1.75 -1.84
N ILE A 137 -16.45 -1.47 -1.58
CA ILE A 137 -15.50 -0.94 -2.56
C ILE A 137 -14.33 -1.92 -2.75
N THR A 138 -13.83 -2.01 -3.98
CA THR A 138 -12.53 -2.62 -4.30
C THR A 138 -11.66 -1.67 -5.10
N ILE A 139 -10.34 -1.72 -4.88
CA ILE A 139 -9.38 -0.89 -5.61
C ILE A 139 -8.20 -1.76 -6.02
N GLY A 140 -7.90 -1.83 -7.30
CA GLY A 140 -6.77 -2.58 -7.76
C GLY A 140 -6.45 -2.43 -9.24
N TYR A 141 -5.18 -2.60 -9.56
CA TYR A 141 -4.73 -2.79 -10.93
C TYR A 141 -4.61 -4.29 -11.17
N ASN A 142 -5.55 -4.84 -11.91
CA ASN A 142 -5.59 -6.27 -12.18
C ASN A 142 -4.64 -6.66 -13.31
N THR A 143 -4.03 -7.83 -13.19
CA THR A 143 -3.23 -8.47 -14.22
C THR A 143 -4.00 -9.66 -14.81
N LYS A 144 -3.42 -10.35 -15.78
CA LYS A 144 -4.03 -11.53 -16.41
C LYS A 144 -4.39 -12.64 -15.41
N ASP A 145 -3.68 -12.71 -14.29
CA ASP A 145 -3.87 -13.75 -13.28
C ASP A 145 -4.90 -13.37 -12.19
N ASP A 146 -5.64 -12.27 -12.38
CA ASP A 146 -6.61 -11.73 -11.41
C ASP A 146 -6.02 -11.58 -9.99
N HIS A 147 -4.75 -11.23 -9.88
CA HIS A 147 -4.03 -11.21 -8.61
C HIS A 147 -4.63 -10.27 -7.55
N LYS A 148 -5.52 -9.36 -7.95
CA LYS A 148 -6.30 -8.50 -7.05
C LYS A 148 -7.66 -9.07 -6.66
N GLY A 149 -8.06 -10.20 -7.26
CA GLY A 149 -9.32 -10.87 -6.98
C GLY A 149 -10.56 -10.05 -7.37
N LEU A 150 -10.44 -9.14 -8.36
CA LEU A 150 -11.55 -8.27 -8.78
C LEU A 150 -12.70 -9.05 -9.39
N THR A 151 -12.40 -10.12 -10.12
CA THR A 151 -13.42 -11.01 -10.70
C THR A 151 -14.28 -11.66 -9.61
N VAL A 152 -13.63 -12.12 -8.53
CA VAL A 152 -14.32 -12.70 -7.37
C VAL A 152 -15.15 -11.63 -6.66
N ALA A 153 -14.60 -10.43 -6.45
CA ALA A 153 -15.31 -9.33 -5.78
C ALA A 153 -16.60 -8.94 -6.52
N ARG A 154 -16.53 -8.80 -7.86
CA ARG A 154 -17.71 -8.52 -8.70
C ARG A 154 -18.75 -9.63 -8.61
N LYS A 155 -18.32 -10.89 -8.65
CA LYS A 155 -19.20 -12.05 -8.52
C LYS A 155 -19.93 -12.05 -7.19
N VAL A 156 -19.21 -11.84 -6.08
CA VAL A 156 -19.80 -11.77 -4.73
C VAL A 156 -20.78 -10.62 -4.61
N ALA A 157 -20.42 -9.42 -5.07
CA ALA A 157 -21.29 -8.25 -5.02
C ALA A 157 -22.59 -8.48 -5.80
N LYS A 158 -22.51 -9.08 -6.98
CA LYS A 158 -23.67 -9.43 -7.82
C LYS A 158 -24.55 -10.49 -7.17
N GLU A 159 -23.96 -11.57 -6.64
CA GLU A 159 -24.69 -12.68 -6.00
C GLU A 159 -25.47 -12.23 -4.77
N LEU A 160 -24.88 -11.33 -3.98
CA LEU A 160 -25.49 -10.81 -2.76
C LEU A 160 -26.31 -9.52 -2.98
N GLY A 161 -26.41 -9.02 -4.22
CA GLY A 161 -27.17 -7.82 -4.54
C GLY A 161 -26.68 -6.54 -3.88
N LEU A 162 -25.35 -6.40 -3.67
CA LEU A 162 -24.72 -5.31 -2.94
C LEU A 162 -24.50 -4.07 -3.81
N LYS A 163 -24.59 -2.91 -3.20
CA LYS A 163 -24.16 -1.64 -3.82
C LYS A 163 -22.63 -1.62 -3.88
N TYR A 164 -22.10 -1.93 -5.04
CA TYR A 164 -20.69 -2.11 -5.30
C TYR A 164 -20.08 -0.92 -6.04
N VAL A 165 -18.85 -0.54 -5.68
CA VAL A 165 -18.02 0.41 -6.42
C VAL A 165 -16.61 -0.13 -6.58
N GLU A 166 -16.01 0.12 -7.74
CA GLU A 166 -14.68 -0.37 -8.09
C GLU A 166 -13.82 0.75 -8.69
N ILE A 167 -12.52 0.71 -8.38
CA ILE A 167 -11.49 1.50 -9.06
C ILE A 167 -10.48 0.52 -9.64
N SER A 168 -10.51 0.33 -10.95
CA SER A 168 -9.62 -0.65 -11.61
C SER A 168 -9.23 -0.27 -13.03
N ASN A 169 -8.25 -0.99 -13.57
CA ASN A 169 -7.86 -0.87 -14.97
C ASN A 169 -8.84 -1.57 -15.93
N GLU A 170 -9.79 -2.33 -15.41
CA GLU A 170 -10.74 -3.12 -16.19
C GLU A 170 -12.08 -2.43 -16.42
N CYS A 171 -12.25 -1.19 -15.92
CA CYS A 171 -13.48 -0.42 -16.10
C CYS A 171 -13.71 -0.03 -17.57
N ASN A 172 -14.91 -0.34 -18.08
CA ASN A 172 -15.31 -0.12 -19.46
C ASN A 172 -16.50 0.83 -19.61
N GLY A 173 -16.72 1.71 -18.63
CA GLY A 173 -17.79 2.72 -18.66
C GLY A 173 -19.01 2.38 -17.83
N GLU A 174 -18.96 1.36 -17.00
CA GLU A 174 -20.01 1.06 -16.01
C GLU A 174 -20.06 2.18 -14.96
N GLU A 175 -21.25 2.59 -14.53
CA GLU A 175 -21.43 3.68 -13.55
C GLU A 175 -20.82 3.39 -12.17
N TRP A 176 -20.66 2.11 -11.82
CA TRP A 176 -20.05 1.67 -10.56
C TRP A 176 -18.54 1.48 -10.65
N CYS A 177 -17.91 1.69 -11.80
CA CYS A 177 -16.51 1.40 -12.06
C CYS A 177 -15.75 2.62 -12.55
N TYR A 178 -14.71 3.00 -11.84
CA TYR A 178 -13.84 4.13 -12.16
C TYR A 178 -12.49 3.63 -12.66
N LYS A 179 -12.01 4.20 -13.76
CA LYS A 179 -10.73 3.80 -14.32
C LYS A 179 -9.58 4.12 -13.36
N PHE A 180 -8.71 3.16 -13.14
CA PHE A 180 -7.52 3.30 -12.31
C PHE A 180 -6.68 4.51 -12.76
N MET A 181 -6.20 5.31 -11.80
CA MET A 181 -5.47 6.57 -12.02
C MET A 181 -6.27 7.71 -12.70
N SER A 182 -7.55 7.57 -12.95
CA SER A 182 -8.36 8.66 -13.52
C SER A 182 -8.91 9.62 -12.48
N LEU A 183 -8.92 9.23 -11.22
CA LEU A 183 -9.46 10.01 -10.10
C LEU A 183 -8.34 10.76 -9.37
N ALA A 184 -8.67 11.95 -8.87
CA ALA A 184 -7.82 12.62 -7.90
C ALA A 184 -7.79 11.83 -6.58
N ARG A 185 -6.71 11.92 -5.82
CA ARG A 185 -6.57 11.21 -4.52
C ARG A 185 -7.72 11.50 -3.57
N THR A 186 -8.17 12.74 -3.52
CA THR A 186 -9.32 13.17 -2.70
C THR A 186 -10.64 12.48 -3.12
N GLU A 187 -10.82 12.19 -4.40
CA GLU A 187 -12.00 11.45 -4.90
C GLU A 187 -11.90 9.97 -4.52
N VAL A 188 -10.72 9.37 -4.60
CA VAL A 188 -10.48 8.00 -4.12
C VAL A 188 -10.82 7.88 -2.64
N TYR A 189 -10.31 8.76 -1.79
CA TYR A 189 -10.63 8.76 -0.36
C TYR A 189 -12.11 8.99 -0.08
N LYS A 190 -12.76 9.84 -0.88
CA LYS A 190 -14.21 10.07 -0.76
C LYS A 190 -15.00 8.80 -1.07
N LEU A 191 -14.66 8.07 -2.13
CA LEU A 191 -15.32 6.79 -2.47
C LEU A 191 -15.07 5.73 -1.38
N ILE A 192 -13.85 5.63 -0.86
CA ILE A 192 -13.53 4.77 0.26
C ILE A 192 -14.42 5.12 1.46
N ALA A 193 -14.45 6.40 1.86
CA ALA A 193 -15.23 6.85 3.00
C ALA A 193 -16.74 6.69 2.82
N GLN A 194 -17.25 6.72 1.59
CA GLN A 194 -18.65 6.46 1.24
C GLN A 194 -19.01 4.97 1.22
N SER A 195 -18.03 4.07 1.36
CA SER A 195 -18.24 2.63 1.39
C SER A 195 -18.22 2.09 2.82
N ARG A 196 -19.05 1.08 3.12
CA ARG A 196 -19.04 0.43 4.44
C ARG A 196 -17.82 -0.47 4.59
N PHE A 197 -17.57 -1.29 3.58
CA PHE A 197 -16.49 -2.29 3.59
C PHE A 197 -15.56 -2.13 2.40
N TYR A 198 -14.30 -2.44 2.63
CA TYR A 198 -13.29 -2.58 1.59
C TYR A 198 -12.96 -4.06 1.41
N LEU A 199 -13.23 -4.63 0.24
CA LEU A 199 -12.96 -6.03 -0.04
C LEU A 199 -11.58 -6.19 -0.69
N ALA A 200 -10.63 -6.75 0.06
CA ALA A 200 -9.22 -6.90 -0.29
C ALA A 200 -8.88 -8.38 -0.56
N LEU A 201 -9.03 -8.80 -1.79
CA LEU A 201 -8.83 -10.19 -2.22
C LEU A 201 -7.49 -10.44 -2.94
N SER A 202 -6.50 -9.58 -2.74
CA SER A 202 -5.20 -9.74 -3.41
C SER A 202 -4.50 -11.01 -2.97
N HIS A 203 -4.12 -11.84 -3.94
CA HIS A 203 -3.35 -13.07 -3.70
C HIS A 203 -1.93 -12.80 -3.18
N THR A 204 -1.41 -11.61 -3.41
CA THR A 204 -0.09 -11.19 -2.95
C THR A 204 -0.02 -9.68 -2.77
N GLU A 205 0.55 -9.24 -1.66
CA GLU A 205 0.78 -7.82 -1.35
C GLU A 205 2.00 -7.65 -0.47
N GLY A 206 2.79 -6.65 -0.80
CA GLY A 206 3.88 -6.22 0.06
C GLY A 206 3.42 -5.32 1.20
N PHE A 207 2.34 -4.57 0.97
CA PHE A 207 1.64 -3.76 1.96
C PHE A 207 0.16 -3.61 1.64
N GLY A 208 -0.17 -2.95 0.49
CA GLY A 208 -1.56 -2.69 0.09
C GLY A 208 -2.10 -1.39 0.65
N LEU A 209 -1.65 -0.26 0.10
CA LEU A 209 -2.11 1.08 0.50
C LEU A 209 -3.63 1.22 0.62
N PRO A 210 -4.47 0.68 -0.30
CA PRO A 210 -5.91 0.82 -0.18
C PRO A 210 -6.51 0.20 1.09
N VAL A 211 -5.88 -0.83 1.67
CA VAL A 211 -6.31 -1.39 2.98
C VAL A 211 -6.02 -0.37 4.09
N LEU A 212 -4.81 0.20 4.13
CA LEU A 212 -4.50 1.27 5.09
C LEU A 212 -5.44 2.46 4.93
N GLU A 213 -5.65 2.91 3.69
CA GLU A 213 -6.53 4.03 3.35
C GLU A 213 -7.98 3.78 3.81
N SER A 214 -8.46 2.55 3.65
CA SER A 214 -9.79 2.16 4.14
C SER A 214 -9.86 2.19 5.68
N MET A 215 -8.87 1.67 6.37
CA MET A 215 -8.80 1.68 7.83
C MET A 215 -8.81 3.12 8.38
N VAL A 216 -7.96 4.00 7.86
CA VAL A 216 -7.89 5.40 8.32
C VAL A 216 -9.14 6.21 7.97
N ALA A 217 -9.88 5.78 6.95
CA ALA A 217 -11.19 6.33 6.58
C ALA A 217 -12.34 5.80 7.43
N GLY A 218 -12.15 4.74 8.20
CA GLY A 218 -13.20 4.06 8.93
C GLY A 218 -14.12 3.20 8.04
N THR A 219 -13.61 2.79 6.88
CA THR A 219 -14.20 1.76 6.03
C THR A 219 -13.59 0.43 6.45
N VAL A 220 -14.41 -0.53 6.85
CA VAL A 220 -13.93 -1.77 7.46
C VAL A 220 -13.38 -2.72 6.39
N PRO A 221 -12.09 -3.14 6.46
CA PRO A 221 -11.56 -4.14 5.55
C PRO A 221 -12.19 -5.53 5.77
N ILE A 222 -12.47 -6.20 4.65
CA ILE A 222 -12.67 -7.66 4.56
C ILE A 222 -11.49 -8.15 3.73
N PHE A 223 -10.59 -8.91 4.30
CA PHE A 223 -9.27 -9.13 3.70
C PHE A 223 -8.79 -10.56 3.83
N ILE A 224 -7.95 -11.01 2.88
CA ILE A 224 -7.31 -12.32 2.94
C ILE A 224 -6.31 -12.33 4.09
N ASN A 225 -6.45 -13.28 5.01
CA ASN A 225 -5.54 -13.45 6.14
C ASN A 225 -4.23 -14.11 5.68
N GLY A 226 -3.45 -13.38 4.92
CA GLY A 226 -2.18 -13.83 4.35
C GLY A 226 -1.26 -12.65 4.04
N HIS A 227 -0.03 -12.95 3.60
CA HIS A 227 1.01 -11.97 3.24
C HIS A 227 1.08 -10.77 4.19
N ALA A 228 1.26 -9.54 3.68
CA ALA A 228 1.38 -8.35 4.52
C ALA A 228 0.10 -8.02 5.31
N PHE A 229 -1.08 -8.38 4.81
CA PHE A 229 -2.35 -8.06 5.48
C PHE A 229 -2.45 -8.71 6.85
N SER A 230 -1.98 -9.96 7.02
CA SER A 230 -2.00 -10.64 8.31
C SER A 230 -1.17 -9.94 9.41
N GLU A 231 -0.32 -8.99 9.04
CA GLU A 231 0.56 -8.28 9.98
C GLU A 231 -0.06 -7.00 10.53
N TYR A 232 -0.90 -6.31 9.74
CA TYR A 232 -1.36 -4.98 10.12
C TYR A 232 -2.85 -4.71 9.88
N ALA A 233 -3.52 -5.48 9.00
CA ALA A 233 -4.90 -5.18 8.66
C ALA A 233 -5.83 -5.54 9.85
N GLU A 234 -6.69 -4.61 10.19
CA GLU A 234 -7.77 -4.79 11.15
C GLU A 234 -9.11 -4.82 10.42
N GLY A 235 -9.97 -5.77 10.76
CA GLY A 235 -11.27 -5.95 10.11
C GLY A 235 -11.75 -7.38 10.16
N ILE A 236 -12.29 -7.86 9.06
CA ILE A 236 -12.86 -9.20 8.92
C ILE A 236 -11.91 -10.05 8.06
N PRO A 237 -11.17 -10.99 8.68
CA PRO A 237 -10.25 -11.84 7.95
C PRO A 237 -10.98 -12.94 7.19
N ILE A 238 -10.54 -13.21 5.96
CA ILE A 238 -10.92 -14.37 5.15
C ILE A 238 -9.81 -15.42 5.30
N PRO A 239 -10.12 -16.69 5.61
CA PRO A 239 -9.13 -17.75 5.62
C PRO A 239 -8.40 -17.84 4.29
N ALA A 240 -7.07 -17.99 4.35
CA ALA A 240 -6.25 -18.14 3.17
C ALA A 240 -5.08 -19.07 3.44
N HIS A 241 -4.62 -19.75 2.40
CA HIS A 241 -3.52 -20.69 2.48
C HIS A 241 -2.46 -20.37 1.44
N LYS A 242 -1.20 -20.55 1.83
CA LYS A 242 -0.07 -20.25 0.97
C LYS A 242 0.12 -21.37 -0.06
N THR A 243 0.07 -21.03 -1.34
CA THR A 243 0.24 -21.97 -2.45
C THR A 243 1.59 -21.85 -3.17
N ARG A 244 2.17 -20.64 -3.16
CA ARG A 244 3.52 -20.35 -3.68
C ARG A 244 4.27 -19.45 -2.71
N GLU A 245 5.55 -19.18 -2.94
CA GLU A 245 6.37 -18.37 -2.02
C GLU A 245 5.77 -17.00 -1.72
N ASP A 246 5.15 -16.40 -2.71
CA ASP A 246 4.59 -15.05 -2.68
C ASP A 246 3.07 -15.00 -2.97
N TRP A 247 2.38 -16.15 -2.89
CA TRP A 247 0.98 -16.26 -3.30
C TRP A 247 0.14 -16.99 -2.27
N TYR A 248 -1.05 -16.42 -1.97
CA TYR A 248 -2.07 -17.00 -1.11
C TYR A 248 -3.37 -17.21 -1.89
N ASP A 249 -3.96 -18.37 -1.76
CA ASP A 249 -5.29 -18.67 -2.30
C ASP A 249 -6.32 -18.77 -1.18
N TYR A 250 -7.57 -18.63 -1.55
CA TYR A 250 -8.73 -18.64 -0.67
C TYR A 250 -9.91 -19.31 -1.37
N GLU A 251 -10.84 -19.85 -0.58
CA GLU A 251 -12.05 -20.46 -1.13
C GLU A 251 -13.13 -19.39 -1.36
N TYR A 252 -13.89 -19.55 -2.45
CA TYR A 252 -14.99 -18.62 -2.78
C TYR A 252 -16.04 -18.57 -1.69
N GLU A 253 -16.34 -19.71 -1.09
CA GLU A 253 -17.28 -19.89 0.00
C GLU A 253 -16.87 -19.08 1.24
N ASP A 254 -15.59 -19.06 1.59
CA ASP A 254 -15.06 -18.27 2.70
C ASP A 254 -15.23 -16.75 2.45
N VAL A 255 -15.06 -16.31 1.19
CA VAL A 255 -15.31 -14.91 0.82
C VAL A 255 -16.79 -14.55 1.00
N ILE A 256 -17.70 -15.41 0.50
CA ILE A 256 -19.15 -15.22 0.63
C ILE A 256 -19.56 -15.16 2.11
N GLU A 257 -19.05 -16.05 2.94
CA GLU A 257 -19.36 -16.09 4.37
C GLU A 257 -18.89 -14.82 5.10
N ALA A 258 -17.64 -14.39 4.84
CA ALA A 258 -17.09 -13.18 5.41
C ALA A 258 -17.89 -11.93 5.00
N VAL A 259 -18.30 -11.83 3.74
CA VAL A 259 -19.10 -10.71 3.24
C VAL A 259 -20.52 -10.75 3.81
N LYS A 260 -21.18 -11.91 3.87
CA LYS A 260 -22.49 -12.08 4.51
C LYS A 260 -22.44 -11.66 5.97
N TYR A 261 -21.43 -12.11 6.71
CA TYR A 261 -21.22 -11.70 8.10
C TYR A 261 -21.08 -10.17 8.19
N ALA A 262 -20.24 -9.56 7.36
CA ALA A 262 -20.02 -8.13 7.35
C ALA A 262 -21.31 -7.33 7.14
N VAL A 263 -22.08 -7.67 6.11
CA VAL A 263 -23.30 -6.92 5.76
C VAL A 263 -24.47 -7.20 6.72
N SER A 264 -24.42 -8.29 7.49
CA SER A 264 -25.40 -8.61 8.50
C SER A 264 -25.20 -7.86 9.83
N MET A 265 -24.06 -7.19 10.03
CA MET A 265 -23.79 -6.41 11.23
C MET A 265 -24.84 -5.33 11.43
N SER A 266 -25.32 -5.20 12.66
CA SER A 266 -26.12 -4.05 13.05
C SER A 266 -25.32 -2.75 12.86
N GLU A 267 -26.04 -1.64 12.72
CA GLU A 267 -25.39 -0.32 12.55
C GLU A 267 -24.49 0.05 13.74
N ASN A 268 -24.83 -0.41 14.95
CA ASN A 268 -24.03 -0.15 16.14
C ASN A 268 -22.72 -0.96 16.13
N GLU A 269 -22.78 -2.26 15.83
CA GLU A 269 -21.60 -3.12 15.72
C GLU A 269 -20.65 -2.59 14.63
N TYR A 270 -21.21 -2.21 13.47
CA TYR A 270 -20.43 -1.61 12.40
C TYR A 270 -19.73 -0.31 12.85
N LYS A 271 -20.45 0.60 13.49
CA LYS A 271 -19.88 1.88 13.96
C LYS A 271 -18.77 1.69 14.98
N GLU A 272 -18.97 0.78 15.93
CA GLU A 272 -17.96 0.45 16.93
C GLU A 272 -16.68 -0.11 16.30
N LEU A 273 -16.83 -1.09 15.41
CA LEU A 273 -15.71 -1.70 14.68
C LEU A 273 -14.98 -0.66 13.81
N SER A 274 -15.73 0.10 13.02
CA SER A 274 -15.21 1.18 12.15
C SER A 274 -14.42 2.22 12.96
N TRP A 275 -14.98 2.67 14.10
CA TRP A 275 -14.32 3.64 14.97
C TRP A 275 -13.02 3.09 15.56
N LYS A 276 -13.03 1.86 16.06
CA LYS A 276 -11.86 1.18 16.62
C LYS A 276 -10.73 1.10 15.60
N ILE A 277 -11.03 0.58 14.41
CA ILE A 277 -10.06 0.42 13.31
C ILE A 277 -9.49 1.78 12.90
N LYS A 278 -10.36 2.77 12.68
CA LYS A 278 -9.97 4.13 12.30
C LYS A 278 -9.00 4.75 13.30
N ARG A 279 -9.30 4.61 14.60
CA ARG A 279 -8.46 5.15 15.67
C ARG A 279 -7.10 4.46 15.72
N SER A 280 -7.08 3.13 15.68
CA SER A 280 -5.85 2.33 15.69
C SER A 280 -4.97 2.68 14.50
N ALA A 281 -5.51 2.65 13.29
CA ALA A 281 -4.75 2.93 12.07
C ALA A 281 -4.18 4.35 12.05
N ARG A 282 -4.97 5.35 12.47
CA ARG A 282 -4.50 6.75 12.52
C ARG A 282 -3.40 6.97 13.55
N GLU A 283 -3.34 6.19 14.62
CA GLU A 283 -2.25 6.27 15.59
C GLU A 283 -1.01 5.53 15.12
N GLU A 284 -1.19 4.32 14.57
CA GLU A 284 -0.07 3.46 14.17
C GLU A 284 0.68 3.99 12.95
N PHE A 285 -0.05 4.47 11.93
CA PHE A 285 0.51 4.83 10.62
C PHE A 285 0.65 6.35 10.42
N LYS A 286 0.83 7.11 11.48
CA LYS A 286 1.11 8.55 11.39
C LYS A 286 2.35 8.84 10.58
N GLN A 287 2.25 9.81 9.68
CA GLN A 287 3.34 10.22 8.80
C GLN A 287 4.60 10.61 9.58
N GLU A 288 4.46 11.39 10.66
CA GLU A 288 5.60 11.78 11.50
C GLU A 288 6.34 10.58 12.09
N LYS A 289 5.60 9.59 12.60
CA LYS A 289 6.17 8.38 13.19
C LYS A 289 6.96 7.59 12.14
N ILE A 290 6.35 7.36 10.98
CA ILE A 290 6.91 6.53 9.93
C ILE A 290 8.12 7.20 9.25
N PHE A 291 8.00 8.46 8.89
CA PHE A 291 9.08 9.17 8.22
C PHE A 291 10.26 9.46 9.15
N TYR A 292 9.99 9.62 10.45
CA TYR A 292 11.05 9.69 11.44
C TYR A 292 11.88 8.39 11.50
N LEU A 293 11.23 7.23 11.42
CA LEU A 293 11.93 5.93 11.37
C LEU A 293 12.81 5.81 10.12
N ILE A 294 12.30 6.20 8.95
CA ILE A 294 13.09 6.20 7.71
C ILE A 294 14.31 7.11 7.86
N SER A 295 14.12 8.33 8.39
CA SER A 295 15.22 9.26 8.64
C SER A 295 16.22 8.73 9.65
N TYR A 296 15.76 8.07 10.72
CA TYR A 296 16.62 7.46 11.73
C TYR A 296 17.52 6.38 11.11
N TYR A 297 16.96 5.49 10.32
CA TYR A 297 17.74 4.46 9.65
C TYR A 297 18.72 5.04 8.63
N SER A 298 18.35 6.13 7.94
CA SER A 298 19.27 6.79 7.00
C SER A 298 20.50 7.42 7.65
N HIS A 299 20.40 7.81 8.93
CA HIS A 299 21.54 8.38 9.68
C HIS A 299 22.38 7.33 10.42
N SER A 300 21.77 6.19 10.76
CA SER A 300 22.45 5.12 11.47
C SER A 300 23.18 4.15 10.54
N PHE A 301 23.10 4.36 9.26
CA PHE A 301 23.78 3.62 8.22
C PHE A 301 24.97 4.38 7.65
#